data_ffde6b7fc691f5a2a3c9ca227971097d
#
_entry.id   ffde6b7fc691f5a2a3c9ca227971097d
#
_cell.length_a   1.000
_cell.length_b   1.000
_cell.length_c   1.000
_cell.angle_alpha   90.00
_cell.angle_beta   90.00
_cell.angle_gamma   90.00
#
_symmetry.space_group_name_H-M   'P 1'
#
loop_
_entity.id
_entity.type
_entity.pdbx_description
1 polymer ?
#
loop_
_entity_poly.entity_id
_entity_poly.type
_entity_poly.pdbx_seq_one_letter_code
_entity_poly.pdbx_strand_id
1 'polypeptide(L)'
;LMVLDNSTTAMTGHQDHPGVDYTLRGKGTRVDIEKMVRAIGVEHVLKANAFDVKSVDSAIKEGLNHDGLSFIIVEGPCFFVGNNLKPAYTVTSNCNGCGTCFKLGCSAIARSDIVDEKTGRRKSSIDPVLCVGCGICAQVCPRKAIVSTQAS
;
A
#
# COMPACT_ATOMS: atom_id res chain seq x y z
N LEU A 1 -10.78 14.42 5.02
CA LEU A 1 -11.18 13.07 5.41
C LEU A 1 -10.59 12.04 4.45
N MET A 2 -10.08 10.90 4.97
CA MET A 2 -9.53 9.82 4.15
C MET A 2 -10.27 8.51 4.43
N VAL A 3 -10.63 7.77 3.38
CA VAL A 3 -11.20 6.42 3.44
C VAL A 3 -10.25 5.45 2.76
N LEU A 4 -9.96 4.34 3.42
CA LEU A 4 -9.14 3.25 2.90
C LEU A 4 -10.08 2.16 2.37
N ASP A 5 -10.24 2.07 1.04
CA ASP A 5 -11.03 1.02 0.39
C ASP A 5 -10.14 -0.19 0.09
N ASN A 6 -10.20 -1.18 0.97
CA ASN A 6 -9.46 -2.44 0.82
C ASN A 6 -10.30 -3.57 0.21
N SER A 7 -11.49 -3.28 -0.28
CA SER A 7 -12.43 -4.21 -0.92
C SER A 7 -12.90 -5.37 -0.02
N THR A 8 -12.79 -5.23 1.30
CA THR A 8 -13.30 -6.22 2.27
C THR A 8 -13.37 -5.64 3.68
N THR A 9 -14.16 -6.23 4.55
CA THR A 9 -14.10 -6.02 6.00
C THR A 9 -13.15 -7.06 6.61
N ALA A 10 -11.83 -6.87 6.42
CA ALA A 10 -10.83 -7.89 6.71
C ALA A 10 -10.67 -8.20 8.22
N MET A 11 -10.81 -7.20 9.09
CA MET A 11 -10.59 -7.34 10.54
C MET A 11 -11.51 -8.37 11.19
N THR A 12 -12.74 -8.52 10.67
CA THR A 12 -13.76 -9.41 11.24
C THR A 12 -13.99 -10.70 10.41
N GLY A 13 -13.03 -11.08 9.54
CA GLY A 13 -13.08 -12.35 8.82
C GLY A 13 -13.42 -12.24 7.33
N HIS A 14 -12.96 -11.19 6.66
CA HIS A 14 -13.10 -11.02 5.20
C HIS A 14 -14.56 -10.98 4.72
N GLN A 15 -15.40 -10.27 5.46
CA GLN A 15 -16.82 -10.14 5.14
C GLN A 15 -17.03 -9.14 4.00
N ASP A 16 -18.06 -9.43 3.19
CA ASP A 16 -18.52 -8.50 2.18
C ASP A 16 -19.18 -7.28 2.84
N HIS A 17 -19.14 -6.15 2.15
CA HIS A 17 -19.75 -4.89 2.56
C HIS A 17 -20.38 -4.20 1.32
N PRO A 18 -21.24 -3.19 1.48
CA PRO A 18 -21.92 -2.56 0.34
C PRO A 18 -21.00 -1.99 -0.75
N GLY A 19 -19.73 -1.76 -0.46
CA GLY A 19 -18.71 -1.31 -1.43
C GLY A 19 -18.10 -2.43 -2.29
N VAL A 20 -18.57 -3.69 -2.21
CA VAL A 20 -18.14 -4.81 -3.07
C VAL A 20 -19.30 -5.32 -3.90
N ASP A 21 -19.00 -6.10 -4.97
CA ASP A 21 -20.01 -6.59 -5.92
C ASP A 21 -20.73 -7.86 -5.46
N TYR A 22 -20.46 -8.35 -4.24
CA TYR A 22 -21.00 -9.60 -3.72
C TYR A 22 -21.80 -9.38 -2.44
N THR A 23 -22.83 -10.19 -2.27
CA THR A 23 -23.68 -10.26 -1.08
C THR A 23 -23.85 -11.72 -0.69
N LEU A 24 -24.45 -11.98 0.47
CA LEU A 24 -24.82 -13.34 0.89
C LEU A 24 -25.72 -14.08 -0.12
N ARG A 25 -26.39 -13.35 -1.01
CA ARG A 25 -27.27 -13.90 -2.06
C ARG A 25 -26.60 -13.99 -3.42
N GLY A 26 -25.28 -13.73 -3.51
CA GLY A 26 -24.53 -13.71 -4.75
C GLY A 26 -24.20 -12.30 -5.25
N LYS A 27 -24.00 -12.15 -6.56
CA LYS A 27 -23.60 -10.87 -7.16
C LYS A 27 -24.65 -9.78 -6.90
N GLY A 28 -24.20 -8.66 -6.38
CA GLY A 28 -25.01 -7.48 -6.05
C GLY A 28 -24.58 -6.23 -6.78
N THR A 29 -25.19 -5.11 -6.41
CA THR A 29 -24.76 -3.79 -6.92
C THR A 29 -23.84 -3.14 -5.90
N ARG A 30 -22.63 -2.79 -6.35
CA ARG A 30 -21.65 -2.05 -5.55
C ARG A 30 -22.14 -0.64 -5.27
N VAL A 31 -22.03 -0.20 -4.03
CA VAL A 31 -22.17 1.22 -3.66
C VAL A 31 -20.88 1.96 -4.07
N ASP A 32 -21.05 2.96 -4.90
CA ASP A 32 -19.96 3.84 -5.32
C ASP A 32 -19.73 4.91 -4.25
N ILE A 33 -18.61 4.79 -3.54
CA ILE A 33 -18.25 5.69 -2.43
C ILE A 33 -18.13 7.14 -2.93
N GLU A 34 -17.55 7.37 -4.10
CA GLU A 34 -17.40 8.71 -4.66
C GLU A 34 -18.77 9.35 -4.94
N LYS A 35 -19.66 8.63 -5.62
CA LYS A 35 -21.01 9.14 -5.89
C LYS A 35 -21.78 9.44 -4.62
N MET A 36 -21.66 8.57 -3.63
CA MET A 36 -22.33 8.77 -2.33
C MET A 36 -21.80 10.04 -1.64
N VAL A 37 -20.49 10.24 -1.61
CA VAL A 37 -19.86 11.38 -0.98
C VAL A 37 -20.21 12.69 -1.70
N ARG A 38 -20.24 12.68 -3.04
CA ARG A 38 -20.69 13.83 -3.83
C ARG A 38 -22.18 14.13 -3.62
N ALA A 39 -23.01 13.10 -3.47
CA ALA A 39 -24.44 13.28 -3.22
C ALA A 39 -24.76 13.96 -1.88
N ILE A 40 -23.89 13.85 -0.87
CA ILE A 40 -24.02 14.55 0.41
C ILE A 40 -23.36 15.94 0.41
N GLY A 41 -22.90 16.44 -0.75
CA GLY A 41 -22.42 17.81 -0.94
C GLY A 41 -20.91 18.00 -0.85
N VAL A 42 -20.09 16.93 -0.84
CA VAL A 42 -18.62 17.08 -0.89
C VAL A 42 -18.17 17.16 -2.34
N GLU A 43 -17.69 18.34 -2.74
CA GLU A 43 -17.25 18.59 -4.12
C GLU A 43 -15.81 18.14 -4.38
N HIS A 44 -14.90 18.35 -3.43
CA HIS A 44 -13.48 18.02 -3.57
C HIS A 44 -13.21 16.57 -3.14
N VAL A 45 -13.31 15.64 -4.11
CA VAL A 45 -13.08 14.21 -3.92
C VAL A 45 -11.89 13.78 -4.76
N LEU A 46 -10.89 13.20 -4.11
CA LEU A 46 -9.64 12.70 -4.70
C LEU A 46 -9.58 11.17 -4.61
N LYS A 47 -8.91 10.55 -5.57
CA LYS A 47 -8.60 9.11 -5.54
C LYS A 47 -7.10 8.88 -5.58
N ALA A 48 -6.65 7.87 -4.84
CA ALA A 48 -5.25 7.46 -4.83
C ALA A 48 -5.14 5.93 -4.79
N ASN A 49 -4.09 5.42 -5.44
CA ASN A 49 -3.75 4.00 -5.35
C ASN A 49 -2.93 3.74 -4.08
N ALA A 50 -3.41 2.87 -3.19
CA ALA A 50 -2.75 2.53 -1.93
C ALA A 50 -1.33 1.95 -2.11
N PHE A 51 -1.04 1.35 -3.27
CA PHE A 51 0.26 0.76 -3.59
C PHE A 51 1.20 1.69 -4.36
N ASP A 52 0.80 2.94 -4.58
CA ASP A 52 1.63 3.99 -5.20
C ASP A 52 1.85 5.13 -4.21
N VAL A 53 3.06 5.19 -3.65
CA VAL A 53 3.45 6.19 -2.64
C VAL A 53 3.30 7.62 -3.18
N LYS A 54 3.60 7.85 -4.45
CA LYS A 54 3.47 9.18 -5.06
C LYS A 54 2.02 9.59 -5.24
N SER A 55 1.16 8.65 -5.64
CA SER A 55 -0.27 8.88 -5.78
C SER A 55 -0.90 9.32 -4.45
N VAL A 56 -0.58 8.61 -3.37
CA VAL A 56 -1.08 8.94 -2.02
C VAL A 56 -0.52 10.27 -1.53
N ASP A 57 0.80 10.50 -1.68
CA ASP A 57 1.44 11.76 -1.27
C ASP A 57 0.84 12.98 -2.01
N SER A 58 0.61 12.85 -3.32
CA SER A 58 0.01 13.92 -4.13
C SER A 58 -1.42 14.21 -3.70
N ALA A 59 -2.24 13.18 -3.49
CA ALA A 59 -3.63 13.36 -3.05
C ALA A 59 -3.71 14.00 -1.65
N ILE A 60 -2.81 13.63 -0.73
CA ILE A 60 -2.74 14.25 0.60
C ILE A 60 -2.36 15.72 0.49
N LYS A 61 -1.33 16.06 -0.29
CA LYS A 61 -0.88 17.45 -0.48
C LYS A 61 -1.97 18.32 -1.12
N GLU A 62 -2.63 17.79 -2.16
CA GLU A 62 -3.74 18.48 -2.82
C GLU A 62 -4.90 18.70 -1.86
N GLY A 63 -5.29 17.65 -1.11
CA GLY A 63 -6.36 17.75 -0.12
C GLY A 63 -6.07 18.72 1.03
N LEU A 64 -4.79 18.85 1.45
CA LEU A 64 -4.38 19.82 2.48
C LEU A 64 -4.33 21.26 1.98
N ASN A 65 -4.07 21.45 0.67
CA ASN A 65 -4.03 22.79 0.06
C ASN A 65 -5.41 23.30 -0.37
N HIS A 66 -6.43 22.44 -0.34
CA HIS A 66 -7.80 22.85 -0.66
C HIS A 66 -8.44 23.59 0.52
N ASP A 67 -9.05 24.73 0.25
CA ASP A 67 -9.83 25.47 1.24
C ASP A 67 -11.22 24.84 1.37
N GLY A 68 -11.43 24.12 2.45
CA GLY A 68 -12.67 23.40 2.72
C GLY A 68 -12.49 21.91 2.95
N LEU A 69 -13.61 21.15 2.85
CA LEU A 69 -13.60 19.71 3.07
C LEU A 69 -13.06 18.96 1.85
N SER A 70 -11.96 18.25 2.03
CA SER A 70 -11.43 17.30 1.06
C SER A 70 -11.71 15.86 1.49
N PHE A 71 -12.13 15.03 0.55
CA PHE A 71 -12.36 13.60 0.74
C PHE A 71 -11.43 12.80 -0.15
N ILE A 72 -10.58 11.95 0.43
CA ILE A 72 -9.59 11.16 -0.29
C ILE A 72 -9.98 9.68 -0.18
N ILE A 73 -10.20 9.02 -1.32
CA ILE A 73 -10.45 7.57 -1.40
C ILE A 73 -9.13 6.91 -1.79
N VAL A 74 -8.54 6.15 -0.87
CA VAL A 74 -7.31 5.37 -1.13
C VAL A 74 -7.72 3.94 -1.42
N GLU A 75 -7.62 3.55 -2.70
CA GLU A 75 -8.05 2.25 -3.19
C GLU A 75 -6.87 1.27 -3.25
N GLY A 76 -7.04 0.09 -2.65
CA GLY A 76 -6.06 -0.98 -2.72
C GLY A 76 -6.59 -2.26 -2.10
N PRO A 77 -6.85 -3.31 -2.89
CA PRO A 77 -7.46 -4.52 -2.36
C PRO A 77 -6.58 -5.16 -1.28
N CYS A 78 -7.24 -5.65 -0.23
CA CYS A 78 -6.57 -6.41 0.82
C CYS A 78 -5.86 -7.62 0.20
N PHE A 79 -4.68 -7.93 0.71
CA PHE A 79 -3.89 -9.07 0.25
C PHE A 79 -4.68 -10.39 0.26
N PHE A 80 -5.58 -10.57 1.22
CA PHE A 80 -6.41 -11.76 1.34
C PHE A 80 -7.61 -11.81 0.40
N VAL A 81 -7.88 -10.73 -0.36
CA VAL A 81 -8.94 -10.72 -1.37
C VAL A 81 -8.36 -11.17 -2.71
N GLY A 82 -8.71 -12.39 -3.11
CA GLY A 82 -8.23 -13.03 -4.33
C GLY A 82 -6.80 -13.60 -4.20
N ASN A 83 -6.44 -14.50 -5.12
CA ASN A 83 -5.11 -15.13 -5.17
C ASN A 83 -4.06 -14.23 -5.86
N ASN A 84 -4.01 -12.95 -5.53
CA ASN A 84 -3.10 -11.98 -6.14
C ASN A 84 -1.72 -11.95 -5.45
N LEU A 85 -1.13 -13.14 -5.20
CA LEU A 85 0.26 -13.25 -4.76
C LEU A 85 1.18 -12.68 -5.85
N LYS A 86 1.77 -11.53 -5.57
CA LYS A 86 2.82 -10.96 -6.39
C LYS A 86 4.17 -11.52 -5.95
N PRO A 87 5.16 -11.56 -6.85
CA PRO A 87 6.52 -11.99 -6.49
C PRO A 87 7.06 -11.19 -5.32
N ALA A 88 7.71 -11.89 -4.41
CA ALA A 88 8.39 -11.24 -3.30
C ALA A 88 9.48 -10.27 -3.79
N TYR A 89 9.85 -9.34 -2.94
CA TYR A 89 10.99 -8.45 -3.18
C TYR A 89 12.23 -8.97 -2.44
N THR A 90 13.40 -8.61 -2.93
CA THR A 90 14.69 -8.94 -2.31
C THR A 90 15.57 -7.69 -2.22
N VAL A 91 16.57 -7.76 -1.35
CA VAL A 91 17.54 -6.68 -1.16
C VAL A 91 18.84 -7.01 -1.87
N THR A 92 19.30 -6.13 -2.76
CA THR A 92 20.53 -6.30 -3.52
C THR A 92 21.76 -5.78 -2.76
N SER A 93 22.95 -6.01 -3.30
CA SER A 93 24.23 -5.50 -2.78
C SER A 93 24.29 -3.99 -2.64
N ASN A 94 23.46 -3.25 -3.40
CA ASN A 94 23.38 -1.78 -3.37
C ASN A 94 22.85 -1.20 -2.04
N CYS A 95 22.34 -2.04 -1.14
CA CYS A 95 21.87 -1.61 0.17
C CYS A 95 23.05 -1.15 1.03
N ASN A 96 22.95 0.08 1.55
CA ASN A 96 23.95 0.68 2.45
C ASN A 96 23.48 0.76 3.93
N GLY A 97 22.42 0.05 4.29
CA GLY A 97 21.92 0.03 5.67
C GLY A 97 21.28 1.35 6.15
N CYS A 98 20.81 2.24 5.26
CA CYS A 98 20.24 3.54 5.65
C CYS A 98 18.98 3.45 6.51
N GLY A 99 18.24 2.32 6.46
CA GLY A 99 17.09 2.07 7.31
C GLY A 99 15.79 2.74 6.88
N THR A 100 15.74 3.43 5.73
CA THR A 100 14.51 4.10 5.26
C THR A 100 13.33 3.15 5.12
N CYS A 101 13.56 1.91 4.65
CA CYS A 101 12.52 0.90 4.50
C CYS A 101 11.89 0.45 5.83
N PHE A 102 12.61 0.55 6.95
CA PHE A 102 12.05 0.20 8.27
C PHE A 102 10.95 1.16 8.74
N LYS A 103 10.95 2.41 8.23
CA LYS A 103 9.91 3.39 8.57
C LYS A 103 8.52 2.99 8.08
N LEU A 104 8.44 2.02 7.16
CA LEU A 104 7.18 1.47 6.66
C LEU A 104 6.47 0.56 7.68
N GLY A 105 7.17 0.08 8.71
CA GLY A 105 6.60 -0.87 9.66
C GLY A 105 6.23 -2.24 9.05
N CYS A 106 6.83 -2.62 7.92
CA CYS A 106 6.54 -3.88 7.24
C CYS A 106 7.15 -5.06 8.00
N SER A 107 6.33 -6.06 8.35
CA SER A 107 6.75 -7.27 9.07
C SER A 107 7.75 -8.14 8.30
N ALA A 108 7.77 -8.04 6.95
CA ALA A 108 8.72 -8.77 6.12
C ALA A 108 10.13 -8.16 6.13
N ILE A 109 10.32 -6.93 6.62
CA ILE A 109 11.61 -6.24 6.55
C ILE A 109 12.35 -6.39 7.89
N ALA A 110 13.53 -6.99 7.84
CA ALA A 110 14.41 -7.18 8.98
C ALA A 110 15.83 -6.66 8.72
N ARG A 111 16.63 -6.55 9.77
CA ARG A 111 18.08 -6.31 9.65
C ARG A 111 18.77 -7.65 9.37
N SER A 112 19.61 -7.68 8.34
CA SER A 112 20.46 -8.83 8.06
C SER A 112 21.74 -8.78 8.94
N ASP A 113 22.49 -9.88 8.97
CA ASP A 113 23.84 -9.90 9.58
C ASP A 113 24.91 -9.34 8.66
N ILE A 114 24.57 -9.05 7.41
CA ILE A 114 25.51 -8.48 6.43
C ILE A 114 25.67 -6.99 6.74
N VAL A 115 26.93 -6.59 6.92
CA VAL A 115 27.31 -5.19 7.14
C VAL A 115 27.78 -4.58 5.82
N ASP A 116 27.38 -3.37 5.54
CA ASP A 116 27.92 -2.59 4.43
C ASP A 116 29.29 -2.02 4.80
N GLU A 117 30.32 -2.39 4.04
CA GLU A 117 31.71 -2.02 4.32
C GLU A 117 31.97 -0.51 4.38
N LYS A 118 31.23 0.27 3.57
CA LYS A 118 31.40 1.72 3.48
C LYS A 118 30.78 2.47 4.64
N THR A 119 29.62 2.00 5.12
CA THR A 119 28.85 2.72 6.15
C THR A 119 28.94 2.09 7.53
N GLY A 120 29.45 0.87 7.63
CA GLY A 120 29.49 0.08 8.88
C GLY A 120 28.09 -0.31 9.40
N ARG A 121 27.02 -0.17 8.58
CA ARG A 121 25.65 -0.43 9.00
C ARG A 121 25.16 -1.77 8.49
N ARG A 122 24.35 -2.44 9.30
CA ARG A 122 23.67 -3.68 8.89
C ARG A 122 22.69 -3.39 7.74
N LYS A 123 22.80 -4.16 6.66
CA LYS A 123 21.86 -4.09 5.53
C LYS A 123 20.47 -4.58 5.94
N SER A 124 19.47 -4.25 5.14
CA SER A 124 18.12 -4.81 5.30
C SER A 124 18.04 -6.20 4.66
N SER A 125 17.12 -7.00 5.13
CA SER A 125 16.68 -8.25 4.49
C SER A 125 15.15 -8.23 4.33
N ILE A 126 14.63 -9.02 3.41
CA ILE A 126 13.18 -9.21 3.22
C ILE A 126 12.92 -10.71 3.31
N ASP A 127 12.04 -11.10 4.24
CA ASP A 127 11.54 -12.47 4.35
C ASP A 127 10.56 -12.76 3.21
N PRO A 128 10.86 -13.71 2.31
CA PRO A 128 10.00 -14.01 1.16
C PRO A 128 8.67 -14.65 1.56
N VAL A 129 8.57 -15.27 2.74
CA VAL A 129 7.32 -15.88 3.24
C VAL A 129 6.35 -14.81 3.72
N LEU A 130 6.87 -13.74 4.34
CA LEU A 130 6.07 -12.63 4.84
C LEU A 130 5.81 -11.55 3.79
N CYS A 131 6.56 -11.56 2.68
CA CYS A 131 6.47 -10.54 1.64
C CYS A 131 5.30 -10.79 0.69
N VAL A 132 4.32 -9.90 0.70
CA VAL A 132 3.14 -9.95 -0.19
C VAL A 132 3.38 -9.32 -1.57
N GLY A 133 4.58 -8.84 -1.86
CA GLY A 133 4.92 -8.28 -3.18
C GLY A 133 4.29 -6.91 -3.49
N CYS A 134 3.89 -6.12 -2.49
CA CYS A 134 3.22 -4.83 -2.72
C CYS A 134 4.11 -3.73 -3.34
N GLY A 135 5.43 -3.86 -3.27
CA GLY A 135 6.40 -2.94 -3.91
C GLY A 135 6.61 -1.58 -3.22
N ILE A 136 5.92 -1.28 -2.12
CA ILE A 136 6.06 0.02 -1.41
C ILE A 136 7.50 0.25 -0.94
N CYS A 137 8.16 -0.80 -0.42
CA CYS A 137 9.54 -0.70 0.06
C CYS A 137 10.55 -0.38 -1.05
N ALA A 138 10.30 -0.83 -2.28
CA ALA A 138 11.12 -0.50 -3.43
C ALA A 138 10.99 0.98 -3.82
N GLN A 139 9.77 1.54 -3.74
CA GLN A 139 9.50 2.94 -4.07
C GLN A 139 10.18 3.91 -3.11
N VAL A 140 10.24 3.58 -1.82
CA VAL A 140 10.87 4.46 -0.80
C VAL A 140 12.37 4.25 -0.67
N CYS A 141 12.96 3.27 -1.35
CA CYS A 141 14.39 2.98 -1.26
C CYS A 141 15.23 3.99 -2.04
N PRO A 142 16.00 4.89 -1.40
CA PRO A 142 16.79 5.91 -2.10
C PRO A 142 17.94 5.31 -2.91
N ARG A 143 18.34 4.08 -2.57
CA ARG A 143 19.43 3.35 -3.24
C ARG A 143 18.93 2.42 -4.35
N LYS A 144 17.60 2.32 -4.56
CA LYS A 144 16.98 1.35 -5.47
C LYS A 144 17.50 -0.08 -5.25
N ALA A 145 17.79 -0.40 -3.98
CA ALA A 145 18.39 -1.66 -3.57
C ALA A 145 17.34 -2.76 -3.31
N ILE A 146 16.07 -2.48 -3.48
CA ILE A 146 14.96 -3.43 -3.29
C ILE A 146 14.33 -3.67 -4.65
N VAL A 147 14.36 -4.92 -5.10
CA VAL A 147 13.90 -5.32 -6.44
C VAL A 147 12.96 -6.52 -6.35
N SER A 148 12.06 -6.69 -7.33
CA SER A 148 11.23 -7.88 -7.44
C SER A 148 12.07 -9.10 -7.80
N THR A 149 11.75 -10.26 -7.23
CA THR A 149 12.43 -11.54 -7.53
C THR A 149 12.17 -12.05 -8.96
N GLN A 150 11.16 -11.51 -9.66
CA GLN A 150 10.91 -11.81 -11.08
C GLN A 150 11.62 -10.86 -12.06
N ALA A 151 12.36 -9.86 -11.58
CA ALA A 151 13.10 -8.91 -12.42
C ALA A 151 14.54 -9.40 -12.69
N SER A 152 14.71 -10.70 -12.93
CA SER A 152 15.99 -11.31 -13.31
C SER A 152 15.97 -11.68 -14.78
#